data_9bf6ea70a501f754df6f2fd10024f23f
#
_entry.id   9bf6ea70a501f754df6f2fd10024f23f
#
_cell.length_a   1.000
_cell.length_b   1.000
_cell.length_c   1.000
_cell.angle_alpha   90.00
_cell.angle_beta   90.00
_cell.angle_gamma   90.00
#
_symmetry.space_group_name_H-M   'P 1'
#
loop_
_entity.id
_entity.type
_entity.pdbx_description
1 polymer ?
#
loop_
_entity_poly.entity_id
_entity_poly.type
_entity_poly.pdbx_seq_one_letter_code
_entity_poly.pdbx_strand_id
1 'polypeptide(L)'
;MSTLGTVVAGDQLGRRLGFPTANLDLHHELHPPVGVYAARARLAGASTGLPAVVNIGWRPTVSGETPRTPRVEVHLLDWSGDLYGQALEVEYVARLRDERRFNGLGELTEQIARDVQSARAHLAAG
;
A
#
# COMPACT_ATOMS: atom_id res chain seq x y z
N MET A 1 12.77 2.08 -7.41
CA MET A 1 12.82 2.72 -6.08
C MET A 1 12.27 1.78 -5.04
N SER A 2 12.90 1.72 -3.88
CA SER A 2 12.47 0.87 -2.79
C SER A 2 12.27 1.68 -1.51
N THR A 3 11.31 1.26 -0.68
CA THR A 3 11.04 1.89 0.61
C THR A 3 11.04 0.80 1.67
N LEU A 4 11.74 1.03 2.78
CA LEU A 4 11.72 0.14 3.92
C LEU A 4 10.89 0.77 5.04
N GLY A 5 10.01 0.00 5.63
CA GLY A 5 9.19 0.47 6.74
C GLY A 5 8.85 -0.63 7.72
N THR A 6 8.26 -0.25 8.84
CA THR A 6 7.76 -1.18 9.84
C THR A 6 6.24 -1.18 9.79
N VAL A 7 5.63 -2.36 9.81
CA VAL A 7 4.18 -2.50 9.79
C VAL A 7 3.59 -2.04 11.12
N VAL A 8 2.69 -1.07 11.07
CA VAL A 8 2.03 -0.49 12.23
C VAL A 8 0.51 -0.61 12.11
N ALA A 9 -0.20 -0.37 13.19
CA ALA A 9 -1.67 -0.43 13.20
C ALA A 9 -2.25 0.68 12.33
N GLY A 10 -3.36 0.39 11.64
CA GLY A 10 -4.11 1.33 10.83
C GLY A 10 -5.61 1.22 11.07
N ASP A 11 -6.41 1.84 10.20
CA ASP A 11 -7.86 1.87 10.36
C ASP A 11 -8.57 0.57 9.95
N GLN A 12 -7.89 -0.33 9.27
CA GLN A 12 -8.42 -1.63 8.85
C GLN A 12 -9.64 -1.57 7.91
N LEU A 13 -9.88 -0.44 7.25
CA LEU A 13 -11.02 -0.32 6.33
C LEU A 13 -10.90 -1.34 5.18
N GLY A 14 -9.72 -1.47 4.60
CA GLY A 14 -9.48 -2.43 3.53
C GLY A 14 -9.81 -3.87 3.95
N ARG A 15 -9.46 -4.24 5.19
CA ARG A 15 -9.77 -5.56 5.73
C ARG A 15 -11.27 -5.80 5.77
N ARG A 16 -12.05 -4.79 6.17
CA ARG A 16 -13.52 -4.89 6.22
C ARG A 16 -14.13 -5.07 4.85
N LEU A 17 -13.47 -4.56 3.80
CA LEU A 17 -13.89 -4.69 2.41
C LEU A 17 -13.34 -5.93 1.71
N GLY A 18 -12.57 -6.76 2.42
CA GLY A 18 -11.95 -7.94 1.84
C GLY A 18 -10.58 -7.70 1.20
N PHE A 19 -10.00 -6.50 1.40
CA PHE A 19 -8.69 -6.14 0.86
C PHE A 19 -7.78 -5.66 2.00
N PRO A 20 -7.27 -6.57 2.85
CA PRO A 20 -6.48 -6.17 4.00
C PRO A 20 -5.19 -5.46 3.59
N THR A 21 -4.86 -4.37 4.27
CA THR A 21 -3.67 -3.59 4.01
C THR A 21 -2.79 -3.49 5.25
N ALA A 22 -1.49 -3.41 5.02
CA ALA A 22 -0.50 -3.13 6.06
C ALA A 22 -0.11 -1.65 5.98
N ASN A 23 -0.17 -0.94 7.10
CA ASN A 23 0.28 0.45 7.16
C ASN A 23 1.76 0.45 7.48
N LEU A 24 2.56 1.20 6.73
CA LEU A 24 4.00 1.29 6.95
C LEU A 24 4.38 2.60 7.61
N ASP A 25 5.16 2.51 8.68
CA ASP A 25 5.89 3.64 9.23
C ASP A 25 7.24 3.66 8.53
N LEU A 26 7.51 4.72 7.78
CA LEU A 26 8.69 4.82 6.93
C LEU A 26 9.95 5.28 7.64
N HIS A 27 9.87 5.76 8.86
CA HIS A 27 11.03 6.24 9.63
C HIS A 27 11.92 7.20 8.82
N HIS A 28 11.30 8.13 8.08
CA HIS A 28 11.99 9.11 7.21
C HIS A 28 12.59 8.53 5.93
N GLU A 29 12.26 7.29 5.57
CA GLU A 29 12.69 6.73 4.30
C GLU A 29 12.05 7.45 3.12
N LEU A 30 12.75 7.44 1.98
CA LEU A 30 12.23 8.01 0.73
C LEU A 30 11.06 7.17 0.21
N HIS A 31 10.13 7.85 -0.42
CA HIS A 31 8.97 7.23 -1.08
C HIS A 31 8.65 7.97 -2.38
N PRO A 32 7.98 7.32 -3.34
CA PRO A 32 7.56 8.00 -4.56
C PRO A 32 6.42 8.98 -4.29
N PRO A 33 6.05 9.80 -5.29
CA PRO A 33 4.93 10.73 -5.14
C PRO A 33 3.61 10.04 -4.78
N VAL A 34 2.69 10.80 -4.20
CA VAL A 34 1.34 10.34 -3.87
C VAL A 34 0.68 9.69 -5.09
N GLY A 35 0.08 8.54 -4.89
CA GLY A 35 -0.55 7.74 -5.95
C GLY A 35 -0.67 6.28 -5.57
N VAL A 36 -1.10 5.48 -6.53
CA VAL A 36 -1.26 4.03 -6.36
C VAL A 36 -0.30 3.31 -7.29
N TYR A 37 0.39 2.31 -6.75
CA TYR A 37 1.50 1.63 -7.43
C TYR A 37 1.36 0.12 -7.40
N ALA A 38 1.82 -0.52 -8.49
CA ALA A 38 2.14 -1.94 -8.47
C ALA A 38 3.53 -2.09 -7.86
N ALA A 39 3.71 -3.07 -6.98
CA ALA A 39 4.95 -3.23 -6.26
C ALA A 39 5.20 -4.70 -5.90
N ARG A 40 6.44 -5.00 -5.51
CA ARG A 40 6.79 -6.25 -4.85
C ARG A 40 7.20 -5.92 -3.43
N ALA A 41 6.57 -6.60 -2.47
CA ALA A 41 6.85 -6.39 -1.06
C ALA A 41 7.57 -7.62 -0.50
N ARG A 42 8.66 -7.38 0.21
CA ARG A 42 9.49 -8.44 0.76
C ARG A 42 9.60 -8.31 2.27
N LEU A 43 9.28 -9.40 2.96
CA LEU A 43 9.47 -9.47 4.41
C LEU A 43 10.96 -9.55 4.73
N ALA A 44 11.36 -9.04 5.90
CA ALA A 44 12.74 -9.09 6.34
C ALA A 44 13.27 -10.53 6.31
N GLY A 45 14.40 -10.72 5.65
CA GLY A 45 15.03 -12.04 5.51
C GLY A 45 14.48 -12.92 4.40
N ALA A 46 13.40 -12.50 3.73
CA ALA A 46 12.86 -13.26 2.60
C ALA A 46 13.65 -12.99 1.33
N SER A 47 13.77 -14.01 0.49
CA SER A 47 14.51 -13.91 -0.78
C SER A 47 13.60 -13.47 -1.95
N THR A 48 12.30 -13.64 -1.83
CA THR A 48 11.32 -13.33 -2.89
C THR A 48 10.34 -12.27 -2.43
N GLY A 49 9.97 -11.39 -3.35
CA GLY A 49 8.92 -10.39 -3.11
C GLY A 49 7.55 -10.94 -3.47
N LEU A 50 6.55 -10.49 -2.73
CA LEU A 50 5.14 -10.81 -2.99
C LEU A 50 4.51 -9.70 -3.83
N PRO A 51 3.59 -10.02 -4.74
CA PRO A 51 2.90 -8.99 -5.49
C PRO A 51 2.06 -8.13 -4.54
N ALA A 52 2.02 -6.82 -4.81
CA ALA A 52 1.34 -5.88 -3.93
C ALA A 52 0.78 -4.69 -4.70
N VAL A 53 -0.24 -4.06 -4.12
CA VAL A 53 -0.73 -2.74 -4.50
C VAL A 53 -0.41 -1.80 -3.35
N VAL A 54 0.23 -0.67 -3.64
CA VAL A 54 0.62 0.31 -2.63
C VAL A 54 -0.10 1.61 -2.87
N ASN A 55 -0.76 2.13 -1.84
CA ASN A 55 -1.40 3.43 -1.87
C ASN A 55 -0.60 4.40 -1.02
N ILE A 56 -0.10 5.47 -1.63
CA ILE A 56 0.59 6.54 -0.93
C ILE A 56 -0.31 7.77 -1.00
N GLY A 57 -0.78 8.23 0.16
CA GLY A 57 -1.72 9.33 0.21
C GLY A 57 -1.65 10.15 1.48
N TRP A 58 -2.20 11.34 1.41
CA TRP A 58 -2.33 12.22 2.55
C TRP A 58 -3.63 11.95 3.27
N ARG A 59 -3.56 11.94 4.60
CA ARG A 59 -4.76 11.80 5.42
C ARG A 59 -4.90 13.03 6.29
N PRO A 60 -6.10 13.65 6.36
CA PRO A 60 -6.35 14.74 7.30
C PRO A 60 -6.10 14.26 8.72
N THR A 61 -5.40 15.07 9.51
CA THR A 61 -5.23 14.78 10.94
C THR A 61 -6.40 15.35 11.73
N VAL A 62 -6.73 14.72 12.85
CA VAL A 62 -7.80 15.17 13.72
C VAL A 62 -7.49 16.55 14.32
N SER A 63 -6.22 16.86 14.51
CA SER A 63 -5.76 18.14 15.05
C SER A 63 -5.74 19.27 14.02
N GLY A 64 -5.99 18.96 12.74
CA GLY A 64 -5.91 19.95 11.66
C GLY A 64 -4.51 20.28 11.20
N GLU A 65 -3.50 19.61 11.76
CA GLU A 65 -2.12 19.79 11.31
C GLU A 65 -1.88 19.11 9.97
N THR A 66 -1.03 19.71 9.14
CA THR A 66 -0.63 19.09 7.88
C THR A 66 0.32 17.93 8.18
N PRO A 67 0.02 16.70 7.72
CA PRO A 67 0.95 15.58 7.90
C PRO A 67 2.30 15.88 7.24
N ARG A 68 3.38 15.53 7.91
CA ARG A 68 4.74 15.72 7.37
C ARG A 68 5.14 14.64 6.37
N THR A 69 4.52 13.45 6.50
CA THR A 69 4.78 12.33 5.61
C THR A 69 3.44 11.75 5.15
N PRO A 70 3.35 11.28 3.91
CA PRO A 70 2.15 10.61 3.46
C PRO A 70 2.01 9.25 4.14
N ARG A 71 0.80 8.74 4.12
CA ARG A 71 0.50 7.41 4.59
C ARG A 71 0.80 6.40 3.50
N VAL A 72 1.47 5.33 3.85
CA VAL A 72 1.77 4.23 2.92
C VAL A 72 1.00 3.00 3.38
N GLU A 73 0.09 2.53 2.53
CA GLU A 73 -0.69 1.32 2.78
C GLU A 73 -0.33 0.28 1.73
N VAL A 74 0.02 -0.92 2.17
CA VAL A 74 0.44 -2.01 1.29
C VAL A 74 -0.59 -3.13 1.37
N HIS A 75 -1.20 -3.44 0.22
CA HIS A 75 -2.08 -4.59 0.08
C HIS A 75 -1.30 -5.73 -0.56
N LEU A 76 -0.93 -6.73 0.22
CA LEU A 76 -0.24 -7.92 -0.27
C LEU A 76 -1.23 -8.82 -0.98
N LEU A 77 -0.95 -9.15 -2.22
CA LEU A 77 -1.76 -10.08 -3.00
C LEU A 77 -1.29 -11.50 -2.67
N ASP A 78 -2.24 -12.45 -2.66
CA ASP A 78 -1.93 -13.87 -2.46
C ASP A 78 -1.24 -14.18 -1.12
N TRP A 79 -1.50 -13.35 -0.09
CA TRP A 79 -0.92 -13.54 1.23
C TRP A 79 -1.94 -13.22 2.32
N SER A 80 -1.90 -13.94 3.41
CA SER A 80 -2.73 -13.67 4.58
C SER A 80 -1.91 -13.89 5.85
N GLY A 81 -2.26 -13.19 6.91
CA GLY A 81 -1.59 -13.27 8.20
C GLY A 81 -1.40 -11.90 8.83
N ASP A 82 -0.73 -11.87 9.97
CA ASP A 82 -0.43 -10.65 10.71
C ASP A 82 1.04 -10.28 10.51
N LEU A 83 1.27 -9.06 10.02
CA LEU A 83 2.60 -8.52 9.79
C LEU A 83 3.00 -7.45 10.80
N TYR A 84 2.13 -7.15 11.77
CA TYR A 84 2.35 -6.08 12.73
C TYR A 84 3.74 -6.20 13.38
N GLY A 85 4.48 -5.09 13.38
CA GLY A 85 5.82 -5.01 13.97
C GLY A 85 6.95 -5.52 13.10
N GLN A 86 6.65 -6.12 11.95
CA GLN A 86 7.67 -6.64 11.05
C GLN A 86 8.17 -5.58 10.08
N ALA A 87 9.43 -5.70 9.65
CA ALA A 87 10.00 -4.85 8.61
C ALA A 87 9.56 -5.36 7.24
N LEU A 88 9.21 -4.43 6.36
CA LEU A 88 8.75 -4.74 5.01
C LEU A 88 9.46 -3.82 4.03
N GLU A 89 10.10 -4.40 3.02
CA GLU A 89 10.71 -3.66 1.93
C GLU A 89 9.76 -3.66 0.74
N VAL A 90 9.47 -2.49 0.20
CA VAL A 90 8.57 -2.32 -0.94
C VAL A 90 9.36 -1.81 -2.13
N GLU A 91 9.38 -2.60 -3.20
CA GLU A 91 9.98 -2.21 -4.48
C GLU A 91 8.86 -1.78 -5.42
N TYR A 92 8.86 -0.49 -5.81
CA TYR A 92 7.82 0.06 -6.69
C TYR A 92 8.13 -0.30 -8.14
N VAL A 93 7.19 -0.93 -8.82
CA VAL A 93 7.38 -1.43 -10.19
C VAL A 93 6.74 -0.49 -11.20
N ALA A 94 5.51 -0.05 -10.97
CA ALA A 94 4.79 0.82 -11.90
C ALA A 94 3.75 1.66 -11.20
N ARG A 95 3.56 2.90 -11.66
CA ARG A 95 2.49 3.75 -11.19
C ARG A 95 1.20 3.34 -11.91
N LEU A 96 0.13 3.09 -11.15
CA LEU A 96 -1.15 2.67 -11.70
C LEU A 96 -2.09 3.83 -11.95
N ARG A 97 -2.16 4.77 -11.00
CA ARG A 97 -3.06 5.91 -11.08
C ARG A 97 -2.79 6.92 -9.98
N ASP A 98 -3.41 8.10 -10.09
CA ASP A 98 -3.40 9.09 -9.02
C ASP A 98 -4.29 8.63 -7.88
N GLU A 99 -4.04 9.18 -6.69
CA GLU A 99 -4.93 9.00 -5.56
C GLU A 99 -6.26 9.68 -5.86
N ARG A 100 -7.36 9.08 -5.38
CA ARG A 100 -8.68 9.62 -5.64
C ARG A 100 -9.61 9.39 -4.46
N ARG A 101 -10.61 10.28 -4.33
CA ARG A 101 -11.66 10.14 -3.33
C ARG A 101 -12.83 9.37 -3.91
N PHE A 102 -13.54 8.64 -3.06
CA PHE A 102 -14.69 7.84 -3.46
C PHE A 102 -15.95 8.31 -2.75
N ASN A 103 -17.06 8.28 -3.47
CA ASN A 103 -18.35 8.70 -2.96
C ASN A 103 -19.06 7.63 -2.11
N GLY A 104 -18.53 6.41 -2.09
CA GLY A 104 -19.09 5.34 -1.30
C GLY A 104 -18.24 4.09 -1.36
N LEU A 105 -18.60 3.11 -0.50
CA LEU A 105 -17.85 1.88 -0.37
C LEU A 105 -17.88 1.01 -1.63
N GLY A 106 -18.98 1.02 -2.37
CA GLY A 106 -19.08 0.26 -3.62
C GLY A 106 -18.09 0.74 -4.67
N GLU A 107 -17.98 2.06 -4.84
CA GLU A 107 -17.04 2.66 -5.78
C GLU A 107 -15.59 2.37 -5.37
N LEU A 108 -15.29 2.47 -4.07
CA LEU A 108 -13.97 2.15 -3.54
C LEU A 108 -13.62 0.68 -3.80
N THR A 109 -14.54 -0.24 -3.51
CA THR A 109 -14.32 -1.67 -3.70
C THR A 109 -14.05 -2.00 -5.16
N GLU A 110 -14.81 -1.43 -6.09
CA GLU A 110 -14.60 -1.62 -7.52
C GLU A 110 -13.23 -1.14 -7.97
N GLN A 111 -12.81 0.03 -7.48
CA GLN A 111 -11.52 0.58 -7.86
C GLN A 111 -10.37 -0.26 -7.32
N ILE A 112 -10.47 -0.75 -6.09
CA ILE A 112 -9.44 -1.63 -5.52
C ILE A 112 -9.32 -2.91 -6.37
N ALA A 113 -10.44 -3.49 -6.81
CA ALA A 113 -10.42 -4.67 -7.65
C ALA A 113 -9.71 -4.41 -8.99
N ARG A 114 -9.95 -3.25 -9.60
CA ARG A 114 -9.25 -2.85 -10.83
C ARG A 114 -7.77 -2.65 -10.60
N ASP A 115 -7.39 -2.04 -9.47
CA ASP A 115 -5.99 -1.84 -9.11
C ASP A 115 -5.25 -3.17 -8.97
N VAL A 116 -5.90 -4.16 -8.36
CA VAL A 116 -5.33 -5.50 -8.22
C VAL A 116 -5.08 -6.13 -9.59
N GLN A 117 -6.04 -6.04 -10.51
CA GLN A 117 -5.88 -6.57 -11.85
C GLN A 117 -4.75 -5.87 -12.62
N SER A 118 -4.69 -4.54 -12.53
CA SER A 118 -3.62 -3.75 -13.16
C SER A 118 -2.25 -4.11 -12.60
N ALA A 119 -2.15 -4.26 -11.27
CA ALA A 119 -0.91 -4.62 -10.63
C ALA A 119 -0.44 -6.00 -11.09
N ARG A 120 -1.33 -6.98 -11.13
CA ARG A 120 -0.98 -8.33 -11.59
C ARG A 120 -0.45 -8.32 -13.02
N ALA A 121 -1.06 -7.51 -13.90
CA ALA A 121 -0.62 -7.39 -15.29
C ALA A 121 0.79 -6.80 -15.38
N HIS A 122 1.08 -5.73 -14.64
CA HIS A 122 2.41 -5.11 -14.62
C HIS A 122 3.46 -6.05 -14.02
N LEU A 123 3.13 -6.76 -12.96
CA LEU A 123 4.08 -7.65 -12.29
C LEU A 123 4.34 -8.91 -13.10
N ALA A 124 3.37 -9.39 -13.87
CA ALA A 124 3.56 -10.53 -14.76
C ALA A 124 4.45 -10.19 -15.96
N ALA A 125 4.43 -8.95 -16.43
CA ALA A 125 5.24 -8.47 -17.57
C ALA A 125 6.68 -8.20 -17.17
N GLY A 126 6.92 -7.97 -15.90
CA GLY A 126 8.26 -7.69 -15.37
C GLY A 126 8.92 -8.93 -14.79
#